data_7eb43ff90cd1ee381eee3e4c75241902
#
_entry.id   7eb43ff90cd1ee381eee3e4c75241902
#
_cell.length_a   1.000
_cell.length_b   1.000
_cell.length_c   1.000
_cell.angle_alpha   90.00
_cell.angle_beta   90.00
_cell.angle_gamma   90.00
#
_symmetry.space_group_name_H-M   'P 1'
#
loop_
_entity.id
_entity.type
_entity.pdbx_description
1 polymer ?
#
loop_
_entity_poly.entity_id
_entity_poly.type
_entity_poly.pdbx_seq_one_letter_code
_entity_poly.pdbx_strand_id
1 'polypeptide(L)'
;MTTVLKSQLHIRRAGIALAVAAAVSALSSTASFAFSAEAQQMCTGDAFRLCSAEIPNIPRITACMVKNRSQLSSGCRVVLDRDLAAQRRAAAE
;
A
#
# COMPACT_ATOMS: atom_id res chain seq x y z
N MET A 1 24.20 12.23 -43.50
CA MET A 1 23.77 13.10 -42.38
C MET A 1 22.32 12.89 -41.95
N THR A 2 21.38 12.67 -42.87
CA THR A 2 19.97 12.42 -42.51
C THR A 2 19.72 11.12 -41.78
N THR A 3 20.49 10.08 -42.00
CA THR A 3 20.37 8.78 -41.31
C THR A 3 20.79 8.81 -39.83
N VAL A 4 21.76 9.65 -39.49
CA VAL A 4 22.27 9.79 -38.10
C VAL A 4 21.24 10.53 -37.24
N LEU A 5 20.57 11.53 -37.79
CA LEU A 5 19.50 12.29 -37.10
C LEU A 5 18.26 11.42 -36.81
N LYS A 6 17.89 10.53 -37.73
CA LYS A 6 16.79 9.57 -37.50
C LYS A 6 17.15 8.59 -36.39
N SER A 7 18.36 8.12 -36.32
CA SER A 7 18.82 7.20 -35.27
C SER A 7 18.79 7.87 -33.89
N GLN A 8 19.17 9.11 -33.81
CA GLN A 8 19.17 9.90 -32.57
C GLN A 8 17.73 10.13 -32.04
N LEU A 9 16.78 10.36 -32.92
CA LEU A 9 15.39 10.55 -32.55
C LEU A 9 14.76 9.27 -31.98
N HIS A 10 15.11 8.12 -32.52
CA HIS A 10 14.62 6.84 -32.00
C HIS A 10 15.17 6.53 -30.60
N ILE A 11 16.41 6.83 -30.34
CA ILE A 11 17.04 6.61 -29.02
C ILE A 11 16.41 7.53 -27.96
N ARG A 12 16.13 8.76 -28.31
CA ARG A 12 15.48 9.71 -27.38
C ARG A 12 14.04 9.27 -27.03
N ARG A 13 13.30 8.75 -28.01
CA ARG A 13 11.95 8.24 -27.78
C ARG A 13 11.94 7.01 -26.90
N ALA A 14 12.87 6.09 -27.09
CA ALA A 14 13.00 4.90 -26.27
C ALA A 14 13.35 5.24 -24.82
N GLY A 15 14.23 6.24 -24.60
CA GLY A 15 14.62 6.68 -23.25
C GLY A 15 13.47 7.31 -22.47
N ILE A 16 12.65 8.12 -23.12
CA ILE A 16 11.47 8.75 -22.50
C ILE A 16 10.43 7.70 -22.12
N ALA A 17 10.18 6.71 -22.97
CA ALA A 17 9.23 5.64 -22.69
C ALA A 17 9.65 4.81 -21.47
N LEU A 18 10.93 4.50 -21.32
CA LEU A 18 11.46 3.78 -20.17
C LEU A 18 11.34 4.59 -18.86
N ALA A 19 11.57 5.91 -18.91
CA ALA A 19 11.44 6.78 -17.75
C ALA A 19 9.99 6.85 -17.26
N VAL A 20 9.00 6.91 -18.16
CA VAL A 20 7.58 6.91 -17.81
C VAL A 20 7.17 5.60 -17.16
N ALA A 21 7.62 4.45 -17.68
CA ALA A 21 7.33 3.14 -17.11
C ALA A 21 7.90 3.00 -15.67
N ALA A 22 9.09 3.50 -15.43
CA ALA A 22 9.70 3.49 -14.10
C ALA A 22 8.91 4.35 -13.10
N ALA A 23 8.40 5.51 -13.52
CA ALA A 23 7.59 6.39 -12.68
C ALA A 23 6.26 5.74 -12.29
N VAL A 24 5.60 5.03 -13.20
CA VAL A 24 4.36 4.30 -12.92
C VAL A 24 4.61 3.17 -11.93
N SER A 25 5.71 2.45 -12.06
CA SER A 25 6.08 1.38 -11.12
C SER A 25 6.33 1.91 -9.70
N ALA A 26 6.96 3.08 -9.57
CA ALA A 26 7.20 3.71 -8.27
C ALA A 26 5.89 4.13 -7.58
N LEU A 27 4.91 4.64 -8.32
CA LEU A 27 3.58 4.98 -7.78
C LEU A 27 2.80 3.75 -7.32
N SER A 28 2.93 2.62 -8.02
CA SER A 28 2.29 1.36 -7.63
C SER A 28 2.85 0.81 -6.31
N SER A 29 4.14 0.98 -6.03
CA SER A 29 4.76 0.50 -4.78
C SER A 29 4.34 1.30 -3.55
N THR A 30 3.93 2.58 -3.67
CA THR A 30 3.42 3.36 -2.52
C THR A 30 2.02 2.92 -2.08
N ALA A 31 1.24 2.29 -2.94
CA ALA A 31 -0.08 1.75 -2.60
C ALA A 31 -0.02 0.49 -1.73
N SER A 32 1.14 -0.16 -1.59
CA SER A 32 1.30 -1.41 -0.81
C SER A 32 1.21 -1.23 0.71
N PHE A 33 1.19 0.01 1.21
CA PHE A 33 1.01 0.31 2.64
C PHE A 33 -0.46 0.37 3.07
N ALA A 34 -1.40 0.25 2.14
CA ALA A 34 -2.82 0.18 2.49
C ALA A 34 -3.14 -1.17 3.15
N PHE A 35 -4.20 -1.20 3.96
CA PHE A 35 -4.75 -2.44 4.48
C PHE A 35 -5.11 -3.39 3.33
N SER A 36 -4.88 -4.68 3.50
CA SER A 36 -5.35 -5.69 2.55
C SER A 36 -6.88 -5.61 2.39
N ALA A 37 -7.37 -6.03 1.24
CA ALA A 37 -8.83 -6.09 1.00
C ALA A 37 -9.51 -7.01 2.03
N GLU A 38 -8.85 -8.08 2.41
CA GLU A 38 -9.35 -9.00 3.44
C GLU A 38 -9.43 -8.32 4.81
N ALA A 39 -8.42 -7.53 5.20
CA ALA A 39 -8.46 -6.76 6.44
C ALA A 39 -9.60 -5.75 6.44
N GLN A 40 -9.86 -5.09 5.34
CA GLN A 40 -10.99 -4.17 5.21
C GLN A 40 -12.31 -4.90 5.42
N GLN A 41 -12.52 -6.06 4.81
CA GLN A 41 -13.74 -6.84 4.96
C GLN A 41 -13.94 -7.33 6.40
N MET A 42 -12.89 -7.85 7.02
CA MET A 42 -12.96 -8.46 8.34
C MET A 42 -12.98 -7.45 9.48
N CYS A 43 -12.39 -6.27 9.28
CA CYS A 43 -12.15 -5.30 10.34
C CYS A 43 -13.03 -4.05 10.29
N THR A 44 -13.76 -3.80 9.21
CA THR A 44 -14.58 -2.58 9.07
C THR A 44 -15.58 -2.43 10.21
N GLY A 45 -16.30 -3.49 10.56
CA GLY A 45 -17.25 -3.45 11.66
C GLY A 45 -16.60 -3.12 13.01
N ASP A 46 -15.46 -3.73 13.29
CA ASP A 46 -14.71 -3.47 14.52
C ASP A 46 -14.13 -2.04 14.55
N ALA A 47 -13.68 -1.53 13.42
CA ALA A 47 -13.20 -0.16 13.31
C ALA A 47 -14.31 0.85 13.65
N PHE A 48 -15.50 0.66 13.13
CA PHE A 48 -16.64 1.52 13.46
C PHE A 48 -17.07 1.37 14.92
N ARG A 49 -17.03 0.18 15.46
CA ARG A 49 -17.46 -0.09 16.83
C ARG A 49 -16.48 0.44 17.87
N LEU A 50 -15.18 0.24 17.65
CA LEU A 50 -14.14 0.52 18.65
C LEU A 50 -13.33 1.80 18.36
N CYS A 51 -13.21 2.18 17.09
CA CYS A 51 -12.25 3.20 16.64
C CYS A 51 -12.90 4.27 15.74
N SER A 52 -14.20 4.51 15.88
CA SER A 52 -14.93 5.48 15.06
C SER A 52 -14.36 6.90 15.17
N ALA A 53 -13.81 7.28 16.32
CA ALA A 53 -13.23 8.60 16.54
C ALA A 53 -11.98 8.84 15.68
N GLU A 54 -11.34 7.79 15.19
CA GLU A 54 -10.12 7.90 14.39
C GLU A 54 -10.37 7.87 12.87
N ILE A 55 -11.59 7.56 12.45
CA ILE A 55 -11.97 7.53 11.03
C ILE A 55 -11.94 8.97 10.47
N PRO A 56 -11.34 9.20 9.28
CA PRO A 56 -10.80 8.26 8.30
C PRO A 56 -9.28 8.05 8.36
N ASN A 57 -8.62 8.35 9.45
CA ASN A 57 -7.16 8.30 9.55
C ASN A 57 -6.68 6.85 9.73
N ILE A 58 -6.20 6.21 8.66
CA ILE A 58 -5.80 4.80 8.64
C ILE A 58 -4.71 4.46 9.68
N PRO A 59 -3.61 5.21 9.81
CA PRO A 59 -2.62 4.93 10.85
C PRO A 59 -3.19 4.98 12.27
N ARG A 60 -4.08 5.92 12.55
CA ARG A 60 -4.73 6.04 13.85
C ARG A 60 -5.75 4.94 14.11
N ILE A 61 -6.50 4.54 13.09
CA ILE A 61 -7.42 3.40 13.19
C ILE A 61 -6.61 2.14 13.53
N THR A 62 -5.50 1.91 12.85
CA THR A 62 -4.63 0.77 13.12
C THR A 62 -4.11 0.78 14.54
N ALA A 63 -3.61 1.90 15.04
CA ALA A 63 -3.13 2.03 16.41
C ALA A 63 -4.24 1.77 17.43
N CYS A 64 -5.44 2.28 17.18
CA CYS A 64 -6.61 2.04 18.02
C CYS A 64 -7.00 0.56 18.05
N MET A 65 -7.00 -0.11 16.90
CA MET A 65 -7.33 -1.52 16.80
C MET A 65 -6.29 -2.40 17.50
N VAL A 66 -5.01 -2.09 17.38
CA VAL A 66 -3.94 -2.78 18.11
C VAL A 66 -4.12 -2.60 19.62
N LYS A 67 -4.44 -1.40 20.08
CA LYS A 67 -4.71 -1.12 21.50
C LYS A 67 -5.91 -1.90 22.02
N ASN A 68 -6.94 -2.10 21.19
CA ASN A 68 -8.16 -2.81 21.53
C ASN A 68 -8.21 -4.23 20.96
N ARG A 69 -7.06 -4.82 20.71
CA ARG A 69 -6.92 -6.11 20.03
C ARG A 69 -7.76 -7.22 20.67
N SER A 70 -7.84 -7.27 21.98
CA SER A 70 -8.61 -8.28 22.71
C SER A 70 -10.13 -8.18 22.45
N GLN A 71 -10.61 -7.03 22.01
CA GLN A 71 -12.03 -6.79 21.72
C GLN A 71 -12.39 -6.96 20.25
N LEU A 72 -11.39 -7.21 19.40
CA LEU A 72 -11.63 -7.46 17.98
C LEU A 72 -12.32 -8.81 17.78
N SER A 73 -13.14 -8.91 16.73
CA SER A 73 -13.62 -10.19 16.24
C SER A 73 -12.44 -11.10 15.88
N SER A 74 -12.63 -12.41 15.98
CA SER A 74 -11.54 -13.37 15.72
C SER A 74 -10.99 -13.25 14.30
N GLY A 75 -11.84 -13.06 13.31
CA GLY A 75 -11.43 -12.88 11.91
C GLY A 75 -10.58 -11.61 11.70
N CYS A 76 -11.01 -10.50 12.29
CA CYS A 76 -10.25 -9.25 12.23
C CYS A 76 -8.90 -9.38 12.92
N ARG A 77 -8.85 -10.00 14.09
CA ARG A 77 -7.61 -10.19 14.87
C ARG A 77 -6.57 -10.95 14.07
N VAL A 78 -6.96 -12.05 13.45
CA VAL A 78 -6.05 -12.89 12.65
C VAL A 78 -5.48 -12.10 11.47
N VAL A 79 -6.33 -11.41 10.72
CA VAL A 79 -5.92 -10.65 9.54
C VAL A 79 -5.04 -9.47 9.93
N LEU A 80 -5.40 -8.75 10.99
CA LEU A 80 -4.61 -7.61 11.48
C LEU A 80 -3.21 -8.06 11.91
N ASP A 81 -3.11 -9.14 12.69
CA ASP A 81 -1.82 -9.67 13.14
C ASP A 81 -0.95 -10.10 11.96
N ARG A 82 -1.53 -10.75 10.97
CA ARG A 82 -0.82 -11.16 9.74
C ARG A 82 -0.29 -9.97 8.95
N ASP A 83 -1.12 -8.95 8.74
CA ASP A 83 -0.76 -7.78 7.96
C ASP A 83 0.32 -6.95 8.67
N LEU A 84 0.23 -6.79 9.99
CA LEU A 84 1.25 -6.11 10.77
C LEU A 84 2.59 -6.87 10.75
N ALA A 85 2.56 -8.18 10.81
CA ALA A 85 3.77 -9.00 10.70
C ALA A 85 4.44 -8.86 9.32
N ALA A 86 3.63 -8.81 8.26
CA ALA A 86 4.12 -8.58 6.89
C ALA A 86 4.77 -7.21 6.73
N GLN A 87 4.16 -6.17 7.31
CA GLN A 87 4.70 -4.81 7.29
C GLN A 87 6.04 -4.72 8.04
N ARG A 88 6.16 -5.37 9.18
CA ARG A 88 7.42 -5.42 9.94
C ARG A 88 8.54 -6.10 9.17
N ARG A 89 8.24 -7.19 8.47
CA ARG A 89 9.21 -7.87 7.61
C ARG A 89 9.68 -7.00 6.46
N ALA A 90 8.76 -6.31 5.80
CA ALA A 90 9.08 -5.39 4.73
C ALA A 90 9.96 -4.23 5.19
N ALA A 91 9.72 -3.69 6.38
CA ALA A 91 10.52 -2.61 6.98
C ALA A 91 11.93 -3.06 7.39
N ALA A 92 12.13 -4.36 7.69
CA ALA A 92 13.42 -4.93 8.07
C ALA A 92 14.34 -5.21 6.87
N GLU A 93 13.80 -5.27 5.65
CA GLU A 93 14.56 -5.45 4.42
C GLU A 93 15.05 -4.11 3.87
#